data_68cbe123e2fbf049b37b0da99f7fc5a5
#
_entry.id   68cbe123e2fbf049b37b0da99f7fc5a5
#
_cell.length_a   1.000
_cell.length_b   1.000
_cell.length_c   1.000
_cell.angle_alpha   90.00
_cell.angle_beta   90.00
_cell.angle_gamma   90.00
#
_symmetry.space_group_name_H-M   'P 1'
#
loop_
_entity.id
_entity.type
_entity.pdbx_description
1 polymer ?
#
loop_
_entity_poly.entity_id
_entity_poly.type
_entity_poly.pdbx_seq_one_letter_code
_entity_poly.pdbx_strand_id
1 'polypeptide(L)'
;MALLVAVVAAFIIGVQVWAYARARRMRGRTAPLLKDVCGRDFSGGKPVLIYFYAPGCRACRSMTPLMRELQQERNDVFVLNAAAERHAAQAFGVMATPATVRVDDGRITDVILGARSRKALLQMLRDQ
;
A
#
# COMPACT_ATOMS: atom_id res chain seq x y z
N MET A 1 34.37 3.88 15.59
CA MET A 1 32.97 4.10 16.02
C MET A 1 32.25 5.08 15.08
N ALA A 2 32.72 6.31 14.92
CA ALA A 2 32.05 7.31 14.07
C ALA A 2 31.92 6.88 12.59
N LEU A 3 32.93 6.26 12.01
CA LEU A 3 32.91 5.75 10.64
C LEU A 3 31.87 4.64 10.46
N LEU A 4 31.77 3.72 11.40
CA LEU A 4 30.80 2.61 11.36
C LEU A 4 29.35 3.15 11.44
N VAL A 5 29.12 4.12 12.32
CA VAL A 5 27.81 4.77 12.45
C VAL A 5 27.42 5.50 11.15
N ALA A 6 28.38 6.21 10.55
CA ALA A 6 28.13 6.91 9.27
C ALA A 6 27.80 5.93 8.13
N VAL A 7 28.50 4.80 8.03
CA VAL A 7 28.22 3.78 7.01
C VAL A 7 26.85 3.15 7.20
N VAL A 8 26.49 2.81 8.45
CA VAL A 8 25.17 2.24 8.76
C VAL A 8 24.05 3.24 8.45
N ALA A 9 24.24 4.51 8.83
CA ALA A 9 23.25 5.55 8.54
C ALA A 9 23.07 5.76 7.01
N ALA A 10 24.17 5.81 6.27
CA ALA A 10 24.14 5.93 4.81
C ALA A 10 23.42 4.73 4.15
N PHE A 11 23.68 3.53 4.65
CA PHE A 11 23.00 2.32 4.16
C PHE A 11 21.50 2.36 4.42
N ILE A 12 21.09 2.74 5.63
CA ILE A 12 19.66 2.87 5.99
C ILE A 12 18.98 3.91 5.11
N ILE A 13 19.61 5.08 4.93
CA ILE A 13 19.08 6.13 4.07
C ILE A 13 18.97 5.65 2.62
N GLY A 14 19.99 4.95 2.13
CA GLY A 14 19.98 4.37 0.78
C GLY A 14 18.82 3.40 0.55
N VAL A 15 18.57 2.51 1.50
CA VAL A 15 17.45 1.56 1.44
C VAL A 15 16.11 2.30 1.47
N GLN A 16 15.97 3.31 2.31
CA GLN A 16 14.75 4.11 2.40
C GLN A 16 14.48 4.89 1.11
N VAL A 17 15.50 5.54 0.57
CA VAL A 17 15.39 6.27 -0.70
C VAL A 17 15.05 5.32 -1.84
N TRP A 18 15.67 4.14 -1.88
CA TRP A 18 15.37 3.13 -2.90
C TRP A 18 13.92 2.62 -2.80
N ALA A 19 13.44 2.30 -1.59
CA ALA A 19 12.06 1.88 -1.37
C ALA A 19 11.06 2.95 -1.79
N TYR A 20 11.34 4.20 -1.44
CA TYR A 20 10.51 5.35 -1.82
C TYR A 20 10.50 5.60 -3.34
N ALA A 21 11.67 5.53 -3.97
CA ALA A 21 11.78 5.68 -5.42
C ALA A 21 11.05 4.55 -6.17
N ARG A 22 11.11 3.32 -5.63
CA ARG A 22 10.37 2.18 -6.19
C ARG A 22 8.85 2.39 -6.08
N ALA A 23 8.37 2.84 -4.93
CA ALA A 23 6.95 3.16 -4.74
C ALA A 23 6.49 4.23 -5.75
N ARG A 24 7.30 5.27 -5.96
CA ARG A 24 7.01 6.30 -6.97
C ARG A 24 6.95 5.76 -8.40
N ARG A 25 7.80 4.80 -8.76
CA ARG A 25 7.81 4.21 -10.11
C ARG A 25 6.56 3.37 -10.41
N MET A 26 5.82 2.97 -9.37
CA MET A 26 4.57 2.23 -9.56
C MET A 26 3.39 3.14 -9.91
N ARG A 27 3.51 4.43 -9.65
CA ARG A 27 2.48 5.41 -10.02
C ARG A 27 2.30 5.45 -11.54
N GLY A 28 1.05 5.42 -11.99
CA GLY A 28 0.68 5.45 -13.40
C GLY A 28 0.76 4.10 -14.10
N ARG A 29 1.26 3.03 -13.46
CA ARG A 29 1.20 1.68 -14.01
C ARG A 29 -0.21 1.14 -13.99
N THR A 30 -0.52 0.32 -14.99
CA THR A 30 -1.76 -0.46 -15.00
C THR A 30 -1.78 -1.37 -13.77
N ALA A 31 -2.84 -1.29 -12.98
CA ALA A 31 -3.04 -2.18 -11.86
C ALA A 31 -3.25 -3.63 -12.37
N PRO A 32 -2.77 -4.63 -11.65
CA PRO A 32 -3.16 -6.01 -11.94
C PRO A 32 -4.68 -6.12 -11.93
N LEU A 33 -5.22 -7.12 -12.63
CA LEU A 33 -6.65 -7.38 -12.66
C LEU A 33 -7.16 -7.56 -11.21
N LEU A 34 -7.82 -6.56 -10.71
CA LEU A 34 -8.36 -6.54 -9.34
C LEU A 34 -9.37 -7.67 -9.13
N LYS A 35 -10.00 -8.12 -10.22
CA LYS A 35 -10.90 -9.26 -10.20
C LYS A 35 -10.21 -10.53 -9.70
N ASP A 36 -8.97 -10.77 -10.11
CA ASP A 36 -8.20 -11.95 -9.72
C ASP A 36 -7.73 -11.88 -8.25
N VAL A 37 -7.55 -10.67 -7.74
CA VAL A 37 -7.03 -10.42 -6.39
C VAL A 37 -8.16 -10.20 -5.37
N CYS A 38 -9.18 -9.44 -5.75
CA CYS A 38 -10.27 -9.00 -4.86
C CYS A 38 -11.61 -9.64 -5.22
N GLY A 39 -11.69 -10.46 -6.28
CA GLY A 39 -12.93 -11.10 -6.74
C GLY A 39 -13.95 -10.15 -7.34
N ARG A 40 -13.60 -8.88 -7.55
CA ARG A 40 -14.47 -7.85 -8.14
C ARG A 40 -13.76 -7.07 -9.22
N ASP A 41 -14.51 -6.72 -10.26
CA ASP A 41 -14.05 -5.82 -11.31
C ASP A 41 -14.32 -4.37 -10.90
N PHE A 42 -13.27 -3.54 -10.90
CA PHE A 42 -13.33 -2.12 -10.53
C PHE A 42 -13.11 -1.20 -11.72
N SER A 43 -13.53 -1.61 -12.90
CA SER A 43 -13.45 -0.79 -14.12
C SER A 43 -14.37 0.45 -14.10
N GLY A 44 -15.07 0.68 -13.01
CA GLY A 44 -16.09 1.72 -12.88
C GLY A 44 -15.61 3.15 -12.58
N GLY A 45 -14.32 3.46 -12.70
CA GLY A 45 -13.77 4.82 -12.55
C GLY A 45 -13.71 5.38 -11.12
N LYS A 46 -14.21 4.66 -10.12
CA LYS A 46 -14.13 5.10 -8.72
C LYS A 46 -12.80 4.67 -8.09
N PRO A 47 -12.19 5.51 -7.22
CA PRO A 47 -10.98 5.14 -6.52
C PRO A 47 -11.21 3.95 -5.57
N VAL A 48 -10.22 3.07 -5.51
CA VAL A 48 -10.19 1.91 -4.63
C VAL A 48 -8.91 1.94 -3.81
N LEU A 49 -9.00 1.65 -2.52
CA LEU A 49 -7.85 1.47 -1.65
C LEU A 49 -7.61 -0.02 -1.39
N ILE A 50 -6.37 -0.44 -1.61
CA ILE A 50 -5.91 -1.79 -1.30
C ILE A 50 -4.83 -1.67 -0.23
N TYR A 51 -5.12 -2.21 0.93
CA TYR A 51 -4.23 -2.20 2.07
C TYR A 51 -3.52 -3.54 2.22
N PHE A 52 -2.20 -3.51 2.33
CA PHE A 52 -1.37 -4.68 2.58
C PHE A 52 -0.78 -4.64 3.97
N TYR A 53 -1.00 -5.71 4.72
CA TYR A 53 -0.38 -5.96 6.01
C TYR A 53 0.44 -7.24 5.98
N ALA A 54 1.28 -7.45 6.98
CA ALA A 54 1.99 -8.71 7.19
C ALA A 54 1.85 -9.17 8.64
N PRO A 55 1.84 -10.51 8.88
CA PRO A 55 1.95 -11.04 10.23
C PRO A 55 3.24 -10.58 10.91
N GLY A 56 3.16 -10.18 12.17
CA GLY A 56 4.32 -9.68 12.92
C GLY A 56 4.74 -8.25 12.62
N CYS A 57 4.08 -7.57 11.69
CA CYS A 57 4.31 -6.16 11.42
C CYS A 57 3.78 -5.30 12.57
N ARG A 58 4.70 -4.66 13.31
CA ARG A 58 4.35 -3.85 14.48
C ARG A 58 3.53 -2.61 14.10
N ALA A 59 3.92 -1.91 13.04
CA ALA A 59 3.22 -0.74 12.55
C ALA A 59 1.83 -1.04 11.95
N CYS A 60 1.58 -2.28 11.54
CA CYS A 60 0.28 -2.72 11.04
C CYS A 60 -0.77 -2.89 12.16
N ARG A 61 -0.34 -3.03 13.42
CA ARG A 61 -1.25 -3.31 14.54
C ARG A 61 -2.30 -2.22 14.76
N SER A 62 -1.94 -0.97 14.58
CA SER A 62 -2.86 0.15 14.71
C SER A 62 -3.73 0.36 13.48
N MET A 63 -3.19 0.09 12.29
CA MET A 63 -3.86 0.39 11.02
C MET A 63 -4.76 -0.74 10.54
N THR A 64 -4.39 -2.00 10.76
CA THR A 64 -5.17 -3.16 10.27
C THR A 64 -6.60 -3.19 10.80
N PRO A 65 -6.88 -2.97 12.10
CA PRO A 65 -8.26 -2.89 12.60
C PRO A 65 -9.08 -1.79 11.94
N LEU A 66 -8.47 -0.62 11.76
CA LEU A 66 -9.10 0.53 11.07
C LEU A 66 -9.45 0.20 9.63
N MET A 67 -8.54 -0.44 8.90
CA MET A 67 -8.78 -0.80 7.50
C MET A 67 -9.84 -1.89 7.36
N ARG A 68 -9.90 -2.84 8.30
CA ARG A 68 -10.96 -3.86 8.33
C ARG A 68 -12.33 -3.26 8.64
N GLU A 69 -12.39 -2.28 9.52
CA GLU A 69 -13.61 -1.52 9.79
C GLU A 69 -14.08 -0.79 8.53
N LEU A 70 -13.18 -0.07 7.85
CA LEU A 70 -13.49 0.59 6.58
C LEU A 70 -13.94 -0.39 5.49
N GLN A 71 -13.34 -1.57 5.42
CA GLN A 71 -13.74 -2.62 4.48
C GLN A 71 -15.17 -3.12 4.74
N GLN A 72 -15.60 -3.18 5.99
CA GLN A 72 -16.97 -3.57 6.35
C GLN A 72 -17.99 -2.48 6.02
N GLU A 73 -17.60 -1.21 6.20
CA GLU A 73 -18.47 -0.06 5.93
C GLU A 73 -18.57 0.29 4.45
N ARG A 74 -17.54 -0.07 3.66
CA ARG A 74 -17.35 0.37 2.28
C ARG A 74 -16.99 -0.81 1.37
N ASN A 75 -17.38 -0.70 0.12
CA ASN A 75 -17.05 -1.69 -0.92
C ASN A 75 -15.83 -1.31 -1.79
N ASP A 76 -15.18 -0.19 -1.49
CA ASP A 76 -14.01 0.35 -2.19
C ASP A 76 -12.71 0.27 -1.37
N VAL A 77 -12.71 -0.49 -0.29
CA VAL A 77 -11.53 -0.75 0.56
C VAL A 77 -11.30 -2.25 0.69
N PHE A 78 -10.07 -2.69 0.45
CA PHE A 78 -9.65 -4.10 0.54
C PHE A 78 -8.46 -4.24 1.46
N VAL A 79 -8.47 -5.32 2.23
CA VAL A 79 -7.39 -5.68 3.16
C VAL A 79 -6.80 -7.02 2.73
N LEU A 80 -5.51 -7.01 2.40
CA LEU A 80 -4.79 -8.19 1.91
C LEU A 80 -3.57 -8.48 2.79
N ASN A 81 -3.34 -9.76 3.04
CA ASN A 81 -2.13 -10.24 3.70
C ASN A 81 -1.01 -10.39 2.66
N ALA A 82 0.00 -9.53 2.71
CA ALA A 82 1.12 -9.55 1.76
C ALA A 82 1.93 -10.86 1.78
N ALA A 83 1.95 -11.56 2.89
CA ALA A 83 2.64 -12.85 3.00
C ALA A 83 1.85 -14.00 2.33
N ALA A 84 0.52 -13.96 2.41
CA ALA A 84 -0.36 -14.93 1.74
C ALA A 84 -0.53 -14.61 0.25
N GLU A 85 -0.69 -13.32 -0.07
CA GLU A 85 -0.95 -12.82 -1.42
C GLU A 85 0.32 -12.22 -2.05
N ARG A 86 1.40 -12.99 -2.09
CA ARG A 86 2.72 -12.51 -2.56
C ARG A 86 2.70 -12.00 -3.99
N HIS A 87 1.99 -12.68 -4.88
CA HIS A 87 1.90 -12.26 -6.28
C HIS A 87 1.19 -10.92 -6.42
N ALA A 88 0.11 -10.71 -5.66
CA ALA A 88 -0.60 -9.43 -5.63
C ALA A 88 0.30 -8.33 -5.06
N ALA A 89 0.96 -8.56 -3.94
CA ALA A 89 1.86 -7.59 -3.33
C ALA A 89 2.99 -7.19 -4.30
N GLN A 90 3.60 -8.14 -4.96
CA GLN A 90 4.65 -7.88 -5.96
C GLN A 90 4.11 -7.12 -7.19
N ALA A 91 2.93 -7.50 -7.68
CA ALA A 91 2.30 -6.85 -8.83
C ALA A 91 1.93 -5.40 -8.54
N PHE A 92 1.53 -5.08 -7.32
CA PHE A 92 1.31 -3.69 -6.86
C PHE A 92 2.59 -2.97 -6.42
N GLY A 93 3.75 -3.62 -6.47
CA GLY A 93 5.02 -3.04 -6.07
C GLY A 93 5.19 -2.83 -4.57
N VAL A 94 4.44 -3.57 -3.78
CA VAL A 94 4.52 -3.52 -2.31
C VAL A 94 5.77 -4.26 -1.82
N MET A 95 6.68 -3.53 -1.21
CA MET A 95 7.95 -4.06 -0.69
C MET A 95 8.03 -4.01 0.83
N ALA A 96 7.18 -3.23 1.47
CA ALA A 96 7.13 -3.06 2.92
C ALA A 96 5.69 -2.90 3.38
N THR A 97 5.41 -3.27 4.62
CA THR A 97 4.10 -3.11 5.26
C THR A 97 4.19 -2.18 6.47
N PRO A 98 3.13 -1.47 6.80
CA PRO A 98 1.87 -1.37 6.08
C PRO A 98 2.03 -0.56 4.79
N ALA A 99 1.30 -0.94 3.75
CA ALA A 99 1.26 -0.21 2.49
C ALA A 99 -0.19 -0.05 2.02
N THR A 100 -0.52 1.13 1.51
CA THR A 100 -1.83 1.42 0.94
C THR A 100 -1.67 1.85 -0.51
N VAL A 101 -2.32 1.14 -1.41
CA VAL A 101 -2.29 1.40 -2.85
C VAL A 101 -3.65 1.99 -3.24
N ARG A 102 -3.62 3.15 -3.88
CA ARG A 102 -4.80 3.73 -4.53
C ARG A 102 -4.83 3.35 -5.99
N VAL A 103 -5.96 2.87 -6.44
CA VAL A 103 -6.20 2.51 -7.84
C VAL A 103 -7.40 3.31 -8.34
N ASP A 104 -7.19 4.07 -9.41
CA ASP A 104 -8.23 4.83 -10.11
C ASP A 104 -8.33 4.32 -11.53
N ASP A 105 -9.50 3.87 -11.94
CA ASP A 105 -9.78 3.40 -13.31
C ASP A 105 -8.76 2.39 -13.84
N GLY A 106 -8.43 1.41 -13.00
CA GLY A 106 -7.49 0.35 -13.35
C GLY A 106 -6.00 0.77 -13.34
N ARG A 107 -5.68 1.98 -12.86
CA ARG A 107 -4.30 2.47 -12.76
C ARG A 107 -3.92 2.75 -11.32
N ILE A 108 -2.69 2.43 -10.97
CA ILE A 108 -2.11 2.78 -9.68
C ILE A 108 -1.81 4.28 -9.68
N THR A 109 -2.53 5.04 -8.87
CA THR A 109 -2.35 6.49 -8.77
C THR A 109 -1.51 6.90 -7.58
N ASP A 110 -1.50 6.10 -6.52
CA ASP A 110 -0.65 6.35 -5.37
C ASP A 110 -0.27 5.04 -4.65
N VAL A 111 0.92 5.05 -4.05
CA VAL A 111 1.41 3.99 -3.16
C VAL A 111 1.98 4.66 -1.92
N ILE A 112 1.35 4.42 -0.79
CA ILE A 112 1.71 5.03 0.49
C ILE A 112 2.24 3.96 1.42
N LEU A 113 3.45 4.18 1.92
CA LEU A 113 4.06 3.35 2.94
C LEU A 113 3.82 3.94 4.33
N GLY A 114 3.61 3.08 5.30
CA GLY A 114 3.39 3.48 6.68
C GLY A 114 1.91 3.69 7.05
N ALA A 115 1.69 3.96 8.32
CA ALA A 115 0.35 4.18 8.87
C ALA A 115 -0.23 5.53 8.44
N ARG A 116 -1.55 5.55 8.26
CA ARG A 116 -2.32 6.76 7.95
C ARG A 116 -3.56 6.83 8.83
N SER A 117 -4.01 8.05 9.10
CA SER A 117 -5.25 8.28 9.84
C SER A 117 -6.49 7.94 9.00
N ARG A 118 -7.61 7.64 9.67
CA ARG A 118 -8.91 7.44 9.01
C ARG A 118 -9.27 8.61 8.09
N LYS A 119 -9.05 9.85 8.57
CA LYS A 119 -9.32 11.07 7.80
C LYS A 119 -8.51 11.12 6.51
N ALA A 120 -7.22 10.81 6.57
CA ALA A 120 -6.34 10.80 5.40
C ALA A 120 -6.76 9.73 4.38
N LEU A 121 -7.13 8.54 4.85
CA LEU A 121 -7.59 7.44 3.99
C LEU A 121 -8.91 7.78 3.28
N LEU A 122 -9.87 8.36 4.02
CA LEU A 122 -11.14 8.79 3.43
C LEU A 122 -10.95 9.94 2.44
N GLN A 123 -10.00 10.83 2.69
CA GLN A 123 -9.65 11.90 1.76
C GLN A 123 -9.08 11.33 0.45
N MET A 124 -8.22 10.32 0.51
CA MET A 124 -7.72 9.63 -0.68
C MET A 124 -8.81 9.04 -1.57
N LEU A 125 -9.95 8.67 -0.99
CA LEU A 125 -11.10 8.15 -1.73
C LEU A 125 -11.98 9.26 -2.34
N ARG A 126 -11.86 10.49 -1.86
CA ARG A 126 -12.66 11.64 -2.33
C ARG A 126 -11.93 12.48 -3.37
N ASP A 127 -10.62 12.55 -3.29
CA ASP A 127 -9.81 13.34 -4.22
C ASP A 127 -9.76 12.64 -5.59
N GLN A 128 -10.56 13.18 -6.51
CA GLN A 128 -10.58 12.80 -7.93
C GLN A 128 -9.82 13.81 -8.77
#